data_7013398b1b9f442b82a7c1586b39886a
#
_entry.id   7013398b1b9f442b82a7c1586b39886a
#
_cell.length_a   1.000
_cell.length_b   1.000
_cell.length_c   1.000
_cell.angle_alpha   90.00
_cell.angle_beta   90.00
_cell.angle_gamma   90.00
#
_symmetry.space_group_name_H-M   'P 1'
#
loop_
_entity.id
_entity.type
_entity.pdbx_description
1 polymer ?
#
loop_
_entity_poly.entity_id
_entity_poly.type
_entity_poly.pdbx_seq_one_letter_code
_entity_poly.pdbx_strand_id
1 'polypeptide(L)'
;MLKKFLLSLTLFTFAPLLAVAQPAQGQAIFEEGKNYDLITPALRTPDPDKIEVVEFFWYGCGHCYTFEPMVAAWKKKLADDVEFNGSPAMWNPQMELHARAYYTADVLGVLDTMNPVLFQAMNVDGKRLASEEEIKALFVANGVEADAFTKAFNSFGVSSQVKQADARARTAKITGTPSMMVNGKYLVTARKAGSQAGMLEVADFLVEKERAAATGGQ
;
A
#
# COMPACT_ATOMS: atom_id res chain seq x y z
N MET A 1 -13.79 65.23 59.62
CA MET A 1 -12.99 63.99 59.48
C MET A 1 -13.13 63.49 58.02
N LEU A 2 -12.13 63.75 57.19
CA LEU A 2 -12.18 63.56 55.75
C LEU A 2 -11.40 62.27 55.40
N LYS A 3 -12.10 61.18 55.02
CA LYS A 3 -11.45 59.94 54.60
C LYS A 3 -11.10 60.04 53.10
N LYS A 4 -9.78 60.11 52.82
CA LYS A 4 -9.27 59.99 51.44
C LYS A 4 -9.32 58.57 50.93
N PHE A 5 -10.11 58.30 49.87
CA PHE A 5 -10.06 57.10 49.10
C PHE A 5 -8.93 57.22 48.06
N LEU A 6 -7.92 56.37 48.20
CA LEU A 6 -6.90 56.18 47.18
C LEU A 6 -7.40 55.15 46.17
N LEU A 7 -7.63 55.59 44.94
CA LEU A 7 -7.99 54.73 43.80
C LEU A 7 -6.69 54.19 43.18
N SER A 8 -6.40 52.91 43.39
CA SER A 8 -5.24 52.25 42.80
C SER A 8 -5.59 51.80 41.37
N LEU A 9 -4.96 52.47 40.38
CA LEU A 9 -5.11 52.15 38.95
C LEU A 9 -4.08 51.07 38.56
N THR A 10 -4.50 49.79 38.47
CA THR A 10 -3.67 48.71 38.00
C THR A 10 -3.62 48.73 36.46
N LEU A 11 -2.48 49.07 35.93
CA LEU A 11 -2.18 49.04 34.50
C LEU A 11 -1.96 47.57 34.08
N PHE A 12 -2.92 46.96 33.37
CA PHE A 12 -2.75 45.69 32.73
C PHE A 12 -1.94 45.86 31.43
N THR A 13 -0.69 45.49 31.45
CA THR A 13 0.14 45.43 30.23
C THR A 13 -0.19 44.19 29.46
N PHE A 14 -0.87 44.36 28.35
CA PHE A 14 -1.14 43.28 27.36
C PHE A 14 0.16 43.05 26.57
N ALA A 15 0.92 42.01 26.90
CA ALA A 15 2.03 41.58 26.08
C ALA A 15 1.49 40.82 24.87
N PRO A 16 1.83 41.19 23.62
CA PRO A 16 1.45 40.41 22.47
C PRO A 16 2.21 39.08 22.48
N LEU A 17 1.48 37.95 22.51
CA LEU A 17 2.03 36.63 22.27
C LEU A 17 2.48 36.58 20.82
N LEU A 18 3.76 36.72 20.57
CA LEU A 18 4.36 36.42 19.27
C LEU A 18 4.26 34.89 19.07
N ALA A 19 3.27 34.45 18.29
CA ALA A 19 3.21 33.08 17.80
C ALA A 19 4.43 32.87 16.91
N VAL A 20 5.44 32.18 17.45
CA VAL A 20 6.56 31.67 16.67
C VAL A 20 5.98 30.59 15.75
N ALA A 21 5.80 30.94 14.46
CA ALA A 21 5.49 29.96 13.45
C ALA A 21 6.62 28.92 13.44
N GLN A 22 6.33 27.69 13.86
CA GLN A 22 7.27 26.59 13.70
C GLN A 22 7.53 26.42 12.20
N PRO A 23 8.80 26.31 11.77
CA PRO A 23 9.09 26.02 10.39
C PRO A 23 8.44 24.67 10.05
N ALA A 24 7.63 24.65 9.01
CA ALA A 24 7.11 23.44 8.43
C ALA A 24 8.32 22.52 8.21
N GLN A 25 8.32 21.33 8.82
CA GLN A 25 9.35 20.33 8.60
C GLN A 25 9.35 20.08 7.09
N GLY A 26 10.48 20.41 6.42
CA GLY A 26 10.58 20.33 4.97
C GLY A 26 10.22 18.93 4.53
N GLN A 27 9.09 18.77 3.83
CA GLN A 27 8.75 17.53 3.21
C GLN A 27 9.86 17.16 2.24
N ALA A 28 10.33 15.91 2.31
CA ALA A 28 11.31 15.43 1.36
C ALA A 28 10.76 15.66 -0.07
N ILE A 29 11.53 16.35 -0.90
CA ILE A 29 11.12 16.62 -2.28
C ILE A 29 11.56 15.43 -3.11
N PHE A 30 10.60 14.67 -3.65
CA PHE A 30 10.87 13.59 -4.60
C PHE A 30 10.58 14.05 -6.03
N GLU A 31 11.44 13.62 -6.95
CA GLU A 31 11.45 14.09 -8.34
C GLU A 31 11.10 12.95 -9.31
N GLU A 32 10.28 13.27 -10.33
CA GLU A 32 10.01 12.39 -11.46
C GLU A 32 11.31 12.02 -12.19
N GLY A 33 11.39 10.76 -12.63
CA GLY A 33 12.57 10.21 -13.30
C GLY A 33 13.71 9.83 -12.35
N LYS A 34 13.77 10.40 -11.15
CA LYS A 34 14.76 10.12 -10.13
C LYS A 34 14.24 9.18 -9.04
N ASN A 35 13.16 9.55 -8.38
CA ASN A 35 12.59 8.79 -7.27
C ASN A 35 11.37 7.95 -7.65
N TYR A 36 10.67 8.32 -8.71
CA TYR A 36 9.53 7.59 -9.29
C TYR A 36 9.46 7.83 -10.80
N ASP A 37 8.69 7.00 -11.51
CA ASP A 37 8.40 7.17 -12.93
C ASP A 37 6.91 7.45 -13.15
N LEU A 38 6.57 8.12 -14.25
CA LEU A 38 5.19 8.20 -14.71
C LEU A 38 4.78 6.94 -15.47
N ILE A 39 3.56 6.51 -15.23
CA ILE A 39 2.89 5.47 -16.00
C ILE A 39 2.09 6.17 -17.10
N THR A 40 2.43 5.87 -18.35
CA THR A 40 1.76 6.49 -19.50
C THR A 40 1.29 5.42 -20.50
N PRO A 41 -0.01 5.38 -20.83
CA PRO A 41 -1.09 6.17 -20.20
C PRO A 41 -1.35 5.75 -18.74
N ALA A 42 -1.90 6.67 -17.94
CA ALA A 42 -2.31 6.35 -16.57
C ALA A 42 -3.40 5.27 -16.56
N LEU A 43 -3.32 4.36 -15.57
CA LEU A 43 -4.36 3.36 -15.35
C LEU A 43 -5.54 3.96 -14.59
N ARG A 44 -6.72 3.40 -14.85
CA ARG A 44 -7.90 3.74 -14.05
C ARG A 44 -7.82 3.07 -12.68
N THR A 45 -8.24 3.80 -11.66
CA THR A 45 -8.46 3.28 -10.30
C THR A 45 -9.88 2.69 -10.19
N PRO A 46 -10.09 1.67 -9.34
CA PRO A 46 -11.42 1.11 -9.12
C PRO A 46 -12.41 2.12 -8.53
N ASP A 47 -11.96 2.91 -7.58
CA ASP A 47 -12.72 3.96 -6.91
C ASP A 47 -12.10 5.33 -7.23
N PRO A 48 -12.79 6.21 -7.99
CA PRO A 48 -12.28 7.54 -8.32
C PRO A 48 -12.26 8.51 -7.13
N ASP A 49 -12.98 8.21 -6.05
CA ASP A 49 -13.05 9.04 -4.85
C ASP A 49 -11.93 8.71 -3.85
N LYS A 50 -11.10 7.70 -4.17
CA LYS A 50 -9.97 7.27 -3.35
C LYS A 50 -8.65 7.34 -4.10
N ILE A 51 -7.58 7.62 -3.36
CA ILE A 51 -6.22 7.52 -3.88
C ILE A 51 -5.76 6.07 -3.71
N GLU A 52 -5.64 5.35 -4.81
CA GLU A 52 -5.22 3.97 -4.78
C GLU A 52 -3.70 3.84 -4.68
N VAL A 53 -3.24 2.99 -3.74
CA VAL A 53 -1.85 2.53 -3.68
C VAL A 53 -1.82 1.02 -3.89
N VAL A 54 -1.04 0.55 -4.85
CA VAL A 54 -0.92 -0.87 -5.18
C VAL A 54 0.50 -1.33 -4.96
N GLU A 55 0.68 -2.45 -4.26
CA GLU A 55 1.95 -3.17 -4.23
C GLU A 55 1.92 -4.32 -5.23
N PHE A 56 2.84 -4.32 -6.19
CA PHE A 56 3.13 -5.48 -7.01
C PHE A 56 4.15 -6.35 -6.32
N PHE A 57 3.79 -7.59 -6.04
CA PHE A 57 4.61 -8.51 -5.25
C PHE A 57 4.54 -9.95 -5.79
N TRP A 58 5.38 -10.81 -5.25
CA TRP A 58 5.31 -12.27 -5.44
C TRP A 58 5.68 -12.97 -4.13
N TYR A 59 4.92 -13.98 -3.73
CA TYR A 59 5.17 -14.73 -2.50
C TYR A 59 6.57 -15.38 -2.43
N GLY A 60 7.14 -15.80 -3.56
CA GLY A 60 8.51 -16.34 -3.61
C GLY A 60 9.62 -15.28 -3.67
N CYS A 61 9.28 -13.99 -3.57
CA CYS A 61 10.25 -12.91 -3.59
C CYS A 61 10.72 -12.58 -2.16
N GLY A 62 11.99 -12.87 -1.82
CA GLY A 62 12.55 -12.56 -0.52
C GLY A 62 12.53 -11.08 -0.17
N HIS A 63 12.65 -10.19 -1.17
CA HIS A 63 12.51 -8.74 -0.95
C HIS A 63 11.08 -8.35 -0.61
N CYS A 64 10.05 -8.99 -1.19
CA CYS A 64 8.67 -8.76 -0.81
C CYS A 64 8.40 -9.27 0.62
N TYR A 65 8.95 -10.44 0.97
CA TYR A 65 8.85 -10.98 2.33
C TYR A 65 9.43 -10.01 3.38
N THR A 66 10.59 -9.42 3.12
CA THR A 66 11.19 -8.43 4.04
C THR A 66 10.46 -7.09 4.04
N PHE A 67 9.74 -6.75 2.97
CA PHE A 67 8.95 -5.53 2.86
C PHE A 67 7.58 -5.63 3.56
N GLU A 68 6.99 -6.82 3.61
CA GLU A 68 5.65 -7.07 4.16
C GLU A 68 5.40 -6.46 5.55
N PRO A 69 6.27 -6.65 6.58
CA PRO A 69 6.04 -6.05 7.89
C PRO A 69 6.07 -4.51 7.87
N MET A 70 6.83 -3.92 6.95
CA MET A 70 6.88 -2.47 6.77
C MET A 70 5.58 -1.95 6.15
N VAL A 71 5.10 -2.63 5.11
CA VAL A 71 3.81 -2.35 4.45
C VAL A 71 2.66 -2.52 5.45
N ALA A 72 2.64 -3.60 6.21
CA ALA A 72 1.61 -3.86 7.22
C ALA A 72 1.56 -2.77 8.31
N ALA A 73 2.71 -2.26 8.74
CA ALA A 73 2.79 -1.16 9.69
C ALA A 73 2.37 0.19 9.06
N TRP A 74 2.72 0.42 7.81
CA TRP A 74 2.39 1.62 7.05
C TRP A 74 0.89 1.70 6.74
N LYS A 75 0.27 0.61 6.29
CA LYS A 75 -1.19 0.51 6.03
C LYS A 75 -2.04 0.99 7.20
N LYS A 76 -1.64 0.70 8.44
CA LYS A 76 -2.38 1.11 9.65
C LYS A 76 -2.41 2.63 9.87
N LYS A 77 -1.60 3.38 9.14
CA LYS A 77 -1.50 4.85 9.26
C LYS A 77 -2.15 5.57 8.10
N LEU A 78 -2.63 4.83 7.09
CA LEU A 78 -3.30 5.43 5.94
C LEU A 78 -4.59 6.12 6.38
N ALA A 79 -4.83 7.28 5.79
CA ALA A 79 -6.09 7.99 5.97
C ALA A 79 -7.22 7.32 5.17
N ASP A 80 -8.46 7.62 5.52
CA ASP A 80 -9.65 6.97 4.95
C ASP A 80 -9.83 7.22 3.44
N ASP A 81 -9.19 8.25 2.90
CA ASP A 81 -9.19 8.57 1.47
C ASP A 81 -8.17 7.78 0.64
N VAL A 82 -7.35 6.93 1.29
CA VAL A 82 -6.36 6.08 0.63
C VAL A 82 -6.77 4.62 0.69
N GLU A 83 -6.76 3.95 -0.45
CA GLU A 83 -7.01 2.52 -0.56
C GLU A 83 -5.73 1.77 -0.95
N PHE A 84 -5.34 0.79 -0.12
CA PHE A 84 -4.19 -0.07 -0.41
C PHE A 84 -4.64 -1.44 -0.91
N ASN A 85 -4.08 -1.86 -2.05
CA ASN A 85 -4.34 -3.15 -2.68
C ASN A 85 -3.03 -3.89 -2.99
N GLY A 86 -2.99 -5.18 -2.70
CA GLY A 86 -1.94 -6.08 -3.21
C GLY A 86 -2.29 -6.55 -4.62
N SER A 87 -1.30 -6.63 -5.50
CA SER A 87 -1.43 -7.15 -6.85
C SER A 87 -0.29 -8.12 -7.16
N PRO A 88 -0.54 -9.43 -7.10
CA PRO A 88 0.49 -10.39 -7.44
C PRO A 88 0.99 -10.23 -8.87
N ALA A 89 2.31 -10.10 -9.04
CA ALA A 89 2.96 -10.05 -10.34
C ALA A 89 3.21 -11.48 -10.88
N MET A 90 3.09 -11.67 -12.19
CA MET A 90 3.17 -12.97 -12.83
C MET A 90 4.03 -12.91 -14.09
N TRP A 91 5.08 -13.74 -14.13
CA TRP A 91 5.93 -13.89 -15.32
C TRP A 91 6.08 -15.35 -15.76
N ASN A 92 5.50 -16.29 -15.01
CA ASN A 92 5.50 -17.72 -15.31
C ASN A 92 4.29 -18.40 -14.65
N PRO A 93 3.96 -19.67 -15.05
CA PRO A 93 2.80 -20.38 -14.53
C PRO A 93 2.79 -20.60 -13.01
N GLN A 94 3.97 -20.76 -12.38
CA GLN A 94 4.05 -20.89 -10.91
C GLN A 94 3.61 -19.61 -10.21
N MET A 95 4.02 -18.46 -10.71
CA MET A 95 3.61 -17.17 -10.16
C MET A 95 2.10 -16.92 -10.36
N GLU A 96 1.52 -17.38 -11.47
CA GLU A 96 0.08 -17.35 -11.70
C GLU A 96 -0.68 -18.19 -10.66
N LEU A 97 -0.14 -19.38 -10.32
CA LEU A 97 -0.70 -20.23 -9.28
C LEU A 97 -0.71 -19.54 -7.91
N HIS A 98 0.36 -18.83 -7.58
CA HIS A 98 0.46 -18.03 -6.34
C HIS A 98 -0.45 -16.81 -6.34
N ALA A 99 -0.63 -16.16 -7.49
CA ALA A 99 -1.60 -15.07 -7.64
C ALA A 99 -3.04 -15.58 -7.42
N ARG A 100 -3.34 -16.76 -7.94
CA ARG A 100 -4.61 -17.43 -7.70
C ARG A 100 -4.84 -17.71 -6.21
N ALA A 101 -3.79 -18.12 -5.47
CA ALA A 101 -3.87 -18.31 -4.02
C ALA A 101 -4.21 -17.00 -3.28
N TYR A 102 -3.59 -15.87 -3.68
CA TYR A 102 -3.89 -14.55 -3.13
C TYR A 102 -5.37 -14.20 -3.30
N TYR A 103 -5.88 -14.25 -4.53
CA TYR A 103 -7.27 -13.90 -4.80
C TYR A 103 -8.27 -14.93 -4.24
N THR A 104 -7.86 -16.16 -4.02
CA THR A 104 -8.67 -17.14 -3.28
C THR A 104 -8.80 -16.74 -1.81
N ALA A 105 -7.71 -16.31 -1.18
CA ALA A 105 -7.75 -15.82 0.19
C ALA A 105 -8.60 -14.55 0.33
N ASP A 106 -8.52 -13.65 -0.65
CA ASP A 106 -9.31 -12.43 -0.73
C ASP A 106 -10.81 -12.75 -0.83
N VAL A 107 -11.23 -13.56 -1.79
CA VAL A 107 -12.64 -13.97 -1.99
C VAL A 107 -13.21 -14.71 -0.78
N LEU A 108 -12.39 -15.46 -0.07
CA LEU A 108 -12.78 -16.17 1.15
C LEU A 108 -12.76 -15.29 2.41
N GLY A 109 -12.30 -14.03 2.31
CA GLY A 109 -12.21 -13.12 3.44
C GLY A 109 -11.13 -13.52 4.46
N VAL A 110 -10.13 -14.29 4.05
CA VAL A 110 -9.05 -14.80 4.91
C VAL A 110 -7.67 -14.24 4.53
N LEU A 111 -7.63 -13.18 3.71
CA LEU A 111 -6.38 -12.64 3.19
C LEU A 111 -5.43 -12.19 4.30
N ASP A 112 -5.92 -11.52 5.33
CA ASP A 112 -5.09 -11.04 6.45
C ASP A 112 -4.41 -12.20 7.20
N THR A 113 -5.04 -13.37 7.26
CA THR A 113 -4.47 -14.58 7.85
C THR A 113 -3.54 -15.29 6.87
N MET A 114 -3.96 -15.45 5.61
CA MET A 114 -3.23 -16.26 4.65
C MET A 114 -2.04 -15.57 4.00
N ASN A 115 -2.07 -14.23 3.89
CA ASN A 115 -0.96 -13.48 3.27
C ASN A 115 0.39 -13.73 3.99
N PRO A 116 0.51 -13.53 5.31
CA PRO A 116 1.74 -13.85 6.02
C PRO A 116 2.08 -15.35 6.01
N VAL A 117 1.08 -16.24 6.02
CA VAL A 117 1.28 -17.70 5.95
C VAL A 117 1.90 -18.11 4.61
N LEU A 118 1.44 -17.56 3.50
CA LEU A 118 1.98 -17.83 2.17
C LEU A 118 3.42 -17.33 2.04
N PHE A 119 3.71 -16.12 2.51
CA PHE A 119 5.07 -15.59 2.55
C PHE A 119 5.99 -16.45 3.41
N GLN A 120 5.57 -16.83 4.62
CA GLN A 120 6.33 -17.69 5.54
C GLN A 120 6.60 -19.06 4.90
N ALA A 121 5.59 -19.70 4.33
CA ALA A 121 5.71 -21.01 3.70
C ALA A 121 6.78 -21.02 2.60
N MET A 122 6.85 -19.97 1.78
CA MET A 122 7.79 -19.93 0.66
C MET A 122 9.19 -19.42 1.05
N ASN A 123 9.31 -18.45 1.94
CA ASN A 123 10.60 -17.81 2.22
C ASN A 123 11.33 -18.40 3.43
N VAL A 124 10.62 -19.05 4.35
CA VAL A 124 11.19 -19.63 5.56
C VAL A 124 11.11 -21.14 5.56
N ASP A 125 9.92 -21.70 5.27
CA ASP A 125 9.70 -23.15 5.29
C ASP A 125 10.19 -23.83 3.99
N GLY A 126 10.59 -23.09 2.97
CA GLY A 126 11.10 -23.59 1.70
C GLY A 126 10.06 -24.30 0.83
N LYS A 127 8.76 -24.12 1.09
CA LYS A 127 7.69 -24.72 0.31
C LYS A 127 7.60 -24.06 -1.06
N ARG A 128 7.44 -24.85 -2.11
CA ARG A 128 7.34 -24.32 -3.47
C ARG A 128 5.92 -23.92 -3.85
N LEU A 129 4.90 -24.52 -3.21
CA LEU A 129 3.49 -24.34 -3.52
C LEU A 129 3.24 -24.48 -5.03
N ALA A 130 3.75 -25.59 -5.60
CA ALA A 130 3.83 -25.81 -7.04
C ALA A 130 2.57 -26.43 -7.63
N SER A 131 1.58 -26.76 -6.80
CA SER A 131 0.29 -27.30 -7.24
C SER A 131 -0.88 -26.74 -6.42
N GLU A 132 -2.10 -26.88 -6.96
CA GLU A 132 -3.33 -26.54 -6.25
C GLU A 132 -3.44 -27.32 -4.93
N GLU A 133 -3.04 -28.61 -4.94
CA GLU A 133 -3.10 -29.49 -3.77
C GLU A 133 -2.18 -29.01 -2.65
N GLU A 134 -0.96 -28.57 -2.98
CA GLU A 134 -0.02 -28.02 -1.98
C GLU A 134 -0.57 -26.72 -1.36
N ILE A 135 -1.14 -25.83 -2.18
CA ILE A 135 -1.77 -24.60 -1.72
C ILE A 135 -3.00 -24.89 -0.87
N LYS A 136 -3.87 -25.82 -1.34
CA LYS A 136 -5.05 -26.25 -0.61
C LYS A 136 -4.69 -26.82 0.76
N ALA A 137 -3.67 -27.67 0.83
CA ALA A 137 -3.20 -28.23 2.10
C ALA A 137 -2.76 -27.13 3.08
N LEU A 138 -2.10 -26.08 2.59
CA LEU A 138 -1.70 -24.94 3.41
C LEU A 138 -2.92 -24.16 3.94
N PHE A 139 -3.92 -23.90 3.09
CA PHE A 139 -5.15 -23.22 3.48
C PHE A 139 -5.94 -24.04 4.51
N VAL A 140 -6.10 -25.34 4.29
CA VAL A 140 -6.80 -26.23 5.23
C VAL A 140 -6.10 -26.29 6.57
N ALA A 141 -4.76 -26.36 6.60
CA ALA A 141 -3.98 -26.32 7.83
C ALA A 141 -4.16 -25.01 8.62
N ASN A 142 -4.66 -23.95 7.97
CA ASN A 142 -4.95 -22.65 8.56
C ASN A 142 -6.47 -22.37 8.71
N GLY A 143 -7.30 -23.41 8.72
CA GLY A 143 -8.70 -23.34 9.09
C GLY A 143 -9.68 -23.07 7.92
N VAL A 144 -9.21 -23.08 6.68
CA VAL A 144 -10.09 -22.95 5.51
C VAL A 144 -10.68 -24.31 5.14
N GLU A 145 -12.00 -24.37 4.95
CA GLU A 145 -12.67 -25.59 4.51
C GLU A 145 -12.22 -26.00 3.11
N ALA A 146 -11.93 -27.30 2.92
CA ALA A 146 -11.35 -27.84 1.70
C ALA A 146 -12.22 -27.59 0.44
N ASP A 147 -13.54 -27.75 0.57
CA ASP A 147 -14.48 -27.53 -0.54
C ASP A 147 -14.67 -26.05 -0.85
N ALA A 148 -14.66 -25.18 0.18
CA ALA A 148 -14.70 -23.73 0.01
C ALA A 148 -13.46 -23.24 -0.75
N PHE A 149 -12.25 -23.74 -0.39
CA PHE A 149 -11.04 -23.44 -1.12
C PHE A 149 -11.15 -23.85 -2.59
N THR A 150 -11.50 -25.13 -2.85
CA THR A 150 -11.56 -25.66 -4.23
C THR A 150 -12.55 -24.86 -5.09
N LYS A 151 -13.72 -24.53 -4.54
CA LYS A 151 -14.73 -23.75 -5.23
C LYS A 151 -14.24 -22.32 -5.53
N ALA A 152 -13.62 -21.65 -4.58
CA ALA A 152 -13.10 -20.30 -4.75
C ALA A 152 -11.92 -20.28 -5.73
N PHE A 153 -10.93 -21.17 -5.55
CA PHE A 153 -9.73 -21.26 -6.36
C PHE A 153 -10.01 -21.47 -7.84
N ASN A 154 -11.03 -22.28 -8.17
CA ASN A 154 -11.44 -22.59 -9.53
C ASN A 154 -12.59 -21.69 -10.05
N SER A 155 -12.96 -20.66 -9.30
CA SER A 155 -14.06 -19.76 -9.67
C SER A 155 -13.69 -18.84 -10.85
N PHE A 156 -14.73 -18.41 -11.56
CA PHE A 156 -14.58 -17.37 -12.59
C PHE A 156 -14.10 -16.05 -11.98
N GLY A 157 -14.56 -15.71 -10.76
CA GLY A 157 -14.16 -14.50 -10.06
C GLY A 157 -12.64 -14.41 -9.84
N VAL A 158 -12.06 -15.46 -9.22
CA VAL A 158 -10.60 -15.56 -9.02
C VAL A 158 -9.86 -15.54 -10.36
N SER A 159 -10.34 -16.28 -11.36
CA SER A 159 -9.72 -16.28 -12.70
C SER A 159 -9.74 -14.89 -13.35
N SER A 160 -10.81 -14.12 -13.15
CA SER A 160 -10.92 -12.76 -13.67
C SER A 160 -9.96 -11.81 -12.96
N GLN A 161 -9.86 -11.88 -11.63
CA GLN A 161 -8.94 -11.06 -10.82
C GLN A 161 -7.47 -11.33 -11.22
N VAL A 162 -7.08 -12.60 -11.39
CA VAL A 162 -5.74 -12.97 -11.86
C VAL A 162 -5.43 -12.33 -13.22
N LYS A 163 -6.35 -12.42 -14.18
CA LYS A 163 -6.17 -11.80 -15.51
C LYS A 163 -6.08 -10.27 -15.44
N GLN A 164 -6.88 -9.65 -14.59
CA GLN A 164 -6.84 -8.20 -14.39
C GLN A 164 -5.52 -7.75 -13.77
N ALA A 165 -5.01 -8.50 -12.79
CA ALA A 165 -3.71 -8.23 -12.16
C ALA A 165 -2.56 -8.33 -13.17
N ASP A 166 -2.55 -9.36 -14.03
CA ASP A 166 -1.55 -9.52 -15.09
C ASP A 166 -1.62 -8.35 -16.09
N ALA A 167 -2.82 -8.01 -16.57
CA ALA A 167 -3.00 -6.88 -17.47
C ALA A 167 -2.54 -5.55 -16.84
N ARG A 168 -2.84 -5.34 -15.57
CA ARG A 168 -2.45 -4.17 -14.80
C ARG A 168 -0.92 -4.07 -14.67
N ALA A 169 -0.25 -5.15 -14.26
CA ALA A 169 1.20 -5.22 -14.15
C ALA A 169 1.89 -4.95 -15.49
N ARG A 170 1.39 -5.51 -16.60
CA ARG A 170 1.91 -5.26 -17.95
C ARG A 170 1.74 -3.81 -18.38
N THR A 171 0.57 -3.22 -18.15
CA THR A 171 0.30 -1.81 -18.50
C THR A 171 1.18 -0.86 -17.69
N ALA A 172 1.36 -1.14 -16.39
CA ALA A 172 2.27 -0.41 -15.52
C ALA A 172 3.76 -0.69 -15.80
N LYS A 173 4.06 -1.61 -16.74
CA LYS A 173 5.44 -2.02 -17.11
C LYS A 173 6.26 -2.51 -15.92
N ILE A 174 5.63 -3.28 -15.03
CA ILE A 174 6.31 -3.84 -13.86
C ILE A 174 7.36 -4.85 -14.32
N THR A 175 8.61 -4.64 -13.91
CA THR A 175 9.77 -5.47 -14.28
C THR A 175 10.41 -6.18 -13.08
N GLY A 176 9.93 -5.92 -11.87
CA GLY A 176 10.44 -6.51 -10.63
C GLY A 176 9.53 -6.26 -9.45
N THR A 177 9.74 -7.03 -8.39
CA THR A 177 9.00 -6.94 -7.13
C THR A 177 9.96 -6.79 -5.94
N PRO A 178 9.57 -6.06 -4.88
CA PRO A 178 8.35 -5.25 -4.82
C PRO A 178 8.43 -3.99 -5.69
N SER A 179 7.28 -3.56 -6.20
CA SER A 179 7.08 -2.25 -6.83
C SER A 179 5.77 -1.66 -6.33
N MET A 180 5.68 -0.35 -6.20
CA MET A 180 4.45 0.32 -5.80
C MET A 180 3.92 1.21 -6.93
N MET A 181 2.61 1.29 -7.04
CA MET A 181 1.93 2.20 -7.95
C MET A 181 1.01 3.09 -7.13
N VAL A 182 1.04 4.40 -7.38
CA VAL A 182 0.14 5.37 -6.74
C VAL A 182 -0.81 5.95 -7.79
N ASN A 183 -2.08 5.86 -7.51
CA ASN A 183 -3.21 6.41 -8.27
C ASN A 183 -3.19 6.08 -9.77
N GLY A 184 -2.67 4.90 -10.14
CA GLY A 184 -2.51 4.49 -11.53
C GLY A 184 -1.52 5.34 -12.35
N LYS A 185 -0.87 6.33 -11.76
CA LYS A 185 -0.05 7.35 -12.43
C LYS A 185 1.45 7.21 -12.18
N TYR A 186 1.84 6.76 -11.01
CA TYR A 186 3.24 6.78 -10.58
C TYR A 186 3.73 5.38 -10.23
N LEU A 187 4.92 5.04 -10.70
CA LEU A 187 5.61 3.80 -10.37
C LEU A 187 6.82 4.08 -9.48
N VAL A 188 6.86 3.41 -8.33
CA VAL A 188 7.93 3.52 -7.33
C VAL A 188 8.62 2.18 -7.19
N THR A 189 9.95 2.17 -7.29
CA THR A 189 10.78 0.99 -7.09
C THR A 189 11.83 1.25 -6.01
N ALA A 190 12.29 0.22 -5.31
CA ALA A 190 13.31 0.37 -4.28
C ALA A 190 14.61 0.98 -4.82
N ARG A 191 14.96 0.68 -6.08
CA ARG A 191 16.14 1.26 -6.74
C ARG A 191 16.06 2.77 -6.87
N LYS A 192 14.88 3.32 -7.23
CA LYS A 192 14.66 4.77 -7.37
C LYS A 192 14.41 5.46 -6.04
N ALA A 193 13.72 4.82 -5.15
CA ALA A 193 13.46 5.34 -3.81
C ALA A 193 14.67 5.19 -2.85
N GLY A 194 15.72 4.48 -3.26
CA GLY A 194 16.94 4.25 -2.48
C GLY A 194 16.84 3.09 -1.47
N SER A 195 15.62 2.69 -1.07
CA SER A 195 15.35 1.57 -0.16
C SER A 195 13.87 1.17 -0.20
N GLN A 196 13.53 0.06 0.47
CA GLN A 196 12.14 -0.32 0.70
C GLN A 196 11.40 0.69 1.60
N ALA A 197 12.06 1.19 2.66
CA ALA A 197 11.49 2.27 3.47
C ALA A 197 11.23 3.53 2.63
N GLY A 198 12.19 3.90 1.78
CA GLY A 198 12.05 5.01 0.84
C GLY A 198 10.89 4.83 -0.14
N MET A 199 10.52 3.60 -0.51
CA MET A 199 9.32 3.38 -1.34
C MET A 199 8.05 3.87 -0.65
N LEU A 200 7.91 3.65 0.66
CA LEU A 200 6.76 4.11 1.44
C LEU A 200 6.77 5.64 1.59
N GLU A 201 7.94 6.25 1.80
CA GLU A 201 8.08 7.70 1.87
C GLU A 201 7.71 8.39 0.54
N VAL A 202 8.15 7.80 -0.59
CA VAL A 202 7.77 8.29 -1.93
C VAL A 202 6.27 8.08 -2.16
N ALA A 203 5.70 6.95 -1.73
CA ALA A 203 4.26 6.71 -1.84
C ALA A 203 3.45 7.73 -1.05
N ASP A 204 3.84 8.04 0.19
CA ASP A 204 3.20 9.08 1.02
C ASP A 204 3.26 10.46 0.34
N PHE A 205 4.42 10.83 -0.19
CA PHE A 205 4.58 12.09 -0.95
C PHE A 205 3.65 12.13 -2.17
N LEU A 206 3.52 11.03 -2.91
CA LEU A 206 2.66 10.96 -4.09
C LEU A 206 1.18 10.97 -3.73
N VAL A 207 0.79 10.37 -2.62
CA VAL A 207 -0.57 10.45 -2.06
C VAL A 207 -0.92 11.91 -1.75
N GLU A 208 -0.03 12.64 -1.05
CA GLU A 208 -0.25 14.06 -0.77
C GLU A 208 -0.32 14.92 -2.04
N LYS A 209 0.50 14.60 -3.04
CA LYS A 209 0.48 15.27 -4.35
C LYS A 209 -0.87 15.07 -5.08
N GLU A 210 -1.43 13.86 -5.07
CA GLU A 210 -2.73 13.58 -5.64
C GLU A 210 -3.86 14.27 -4.88
N ARG A 211 -3.78 14.27 -3.54
CA ARG A 211 -4.74 14.97 -2.66
C ARG A 211 -4.78 16.48 -2.95
N ALA A 212 -3.60 17.11 -3.08
CA ALA A 212 -3.50 18.52 -3.43
C ALA A 212 -4.06 18.82 -4.83
N ALA A 213 -3.83 17.94 -5.81
CA ALA A 213 -4.37 18.08 -7.17
C ALA A 213 -5.90 17.98 -7.20
N ALA A 214 -6.50 17.10 -6.40
CA ALA A 214 -7.95 16.96 -6.31
C ALA A 214 -8.62 18.19 -5.67
N THR A 215 -7.98 18.84 -4.71
CA THR A 215 -8.50 20.05 -4.03
C THR A 215 -8.25 21.34 -4.81
N GLY A 216 -7.21 21.41 -5.62
CA GLY A 216 -6.85 22.60 -6.43
C GLY A 216 -7.60 22.72 -7.76
N GLY A 217 -8.41 21.75 -8.13
CA GLY A 217 -9.21 21.71 -9.37
C GLY A 217 -10.68 22.17 -9.22
N GLN A 218 -11.06 22.72 -8.05
CA GLN A 218 -12.39 23.29 -7.80
C GLN A 218 -12.40 24.79 -7.99
#